data_9099020e8038bc0e771590b0edc8ad9a
#
_entry.id   9099020e8038bc0e771590b0edc8ad9a
#
_cell.length_a   1.000
_cell.length_b   1.000
_cell.length_c   1.000
_cell.angle_alpha   90.00
_cell.angle_beta   90.00
_cell.angle_gamma   90.00
#
_symmetry.space_group_name_H-M   'P 1'
#
loop_
_entity.id
_entity.type
_entity.pdbx_description
1 polymer ?
#
loop_
_entity_poly.entity_id
_entity_poly.type
_entity_poly.pdbx_seq_one_letter_code
_entity_poly.pdbx_strand_id
1 'polypeptide(L)'
;LLRPSIYGAQHPISLLQSSKKSEVKDYVIVGHCCESGDILTPAAGDPELLATRVLPLAEIGDYCVIDGTGAYASAMTPKHYNSYPEAAEVILDLNNAPKLIRRRQKLEEIWANEV
;
A
#
# COMPACT_ATOMS: atom_id res chain seq x y z
N LEU A 1 4.74 -1.68 1.55
CA LEU A 1 5.58 -0.75 0.76
C LEU A 1 6.77 -0.30 1.62
N LEU A 2 8.01 -0.67 1.26
CA LEU A 2 9.20 -0.41 2.09
C LEU A 2 9.82 0.98 1.93
N ARG A 3 9.61 1.64 0.80
CA ARG A 3 10.27 2.92 0.51
C ARG A 3 10.00 4.03 1.52
N PRO A 4 8.78 4.20 2.05
CA PRO A 4 8.53 5.18 3.11
C PRO A 4 9.39 4.92 4.35
N SER A 5 9.42 3.67 4.83
CA SER A 5 10.13 3.29 6.06
C SER A 5 11.65 3.32 5.95
N ILE A 6 12.20 3.04 4.75
CA ILE A 6 13.66 2.99 4.55
C ILE A 6 14.24 4.36 4.18
N TYR A 7 13.51 5.12 3.36
CA TYR A 7 14.03 6.34 2.75
C TYR A 7 13.26 7.60 3.11
N GLY A 8 12.22 7.52 3.94
CA GLY A 8 11.30 8.64 4.14
C GLY A 8 10.58 9.05 2.85
N ALA A 9 10.44 8.10 1.90
CA ALA A 9 9.84 8.40 0.60
C ALA A 9 8.39 8.85 0.75
N GLN A 10 8.06 9.93 0.06
CA GLN A 10 6.73 10.52 0.06
C GLN A 10 5.96 10.03 -1.15
N HIS A 11 4.79 9.47 -0.92
CA HIS A 11 3.87 9.03 -1.97
C HIS A 11 2.57 9.83 -1.87
N PRO A 12 1.99 10.29 -3.00
CA PRO A 12 0.63 10.80 -3.00
C PRO A 12 -0.33 9.70 -2.53
N ILE A 13 -1.27 10.08 -1.67
CA ILE A 13 -2.27 9.15 -1.13
C ILE A 13 -3.64 9.77 -1.34
N SER A 14 -4.58 8.97 -1.80
CA SER A 14 -5.99 9.34 -1.97
C SER A 14 -6.91 8.21 -1.52
N LEU A 15 -8.18 8.52 -1.34
CA LEU A 15 -9.21 7.55 -1.02
C LEU A 15 -10.16 7.37 -2.20
N LEU A 16 -10.40 6.12 -2.57
CA LEU A 16 -11.47 5.75 -3.48
C LEU A 16 -12.67 5.29 -2.64
N GLN A 17 -13.73 6.07 -2.66
CA GLN A 17 -14.91 5.93 -1.81
C GLN A 17 -16.17 5.75 -2.65
N SER A 18 -17.15 5.03 -2.12
CA SER A 18 -18.45 4.84 -2.75
C SER A 18 -19.27 6.13 -2.83
N SER A 19 -19.06 7.05 -1.87
CA SER A 19 -19.69 8.37 -1.84
C SER A 19 -18.67 9.44 -1.47
N LYS A 20 -18.72 10.58 -2.16
CA LYS A 20 -17.81 11.70 -1.89
C LYS A 20 -18.14 12.32 -0.53
N LYS A 21 -17.15 12.45 0.33
CA LYS A 21 -17.26 13.12 1.62
C LYS A 21 -16.74 14.56 1.51
N SER A 22 -17.42 15.49 2.14
CA SER A 22 -16.97 16.89 2.26
C SER A 22 -16.12 17.14 3.51
N GLU A 23 -16.32 16.33 4.56
CA GLU A 23 -15.50 16.38 5.77
C GLU A 23 -14.12 15.79 5.48
N VAL A 24 -13.08 16.41 6.04
CA VAL A 24 -11.69 15.95 5.96
C VAL A 24 -11.12 15.79 7.35
N LYS A 25 -10.14 14.89 7.49
CA LYS A 25 -9.39 14.67 8.74
C LYS A 25 -7.92 14.45 8.45
N ASP A 26 -7.10 14.63 9.47
CA ASP A 26 -5.69 14.26 9.47
C ASP A 26 -5.55 12.77 9.79
N TYR A 27 -4.84 12.05 8.91
CA TYR A 27 -4.58 10.64 9.06
C TYR A 27 -3.09 10.34 9.03
N VAL A 28 -2.64 9.45 9.90
CA VAL A 28 -1.43 8.67 9.71
C VAL A 28 -1.85 7.38 9.01
N ILE A 29 -1.20 7.05 7.89
CA ILE A 29 -1.49 5.85 7.12
C ILE A 29 -0.44 4.80 7.44
N VAL A 30 -0.88 3.64 7.85
CA VAL A 30 -0.04 2.50 8.22
C VAL A 30 -0.49 1.26 7.45
N GLY A 31 0.39 0.27 7.33
CA GLY A 31 0.04 -1.02 6.78
C GLY A 31 -0.62 -1.94 7.82
N HIS A 32 -0.78 -3.19 7.44
CA HIS A 32 -1.42 -4.23 8.27
C HIS A 32 -0.42 -5.16 8.96
N CYS A 33 0.88 -4.94 8.76
CA CYS A 33 1.91 -5.79 9.35
C CYS A 33 2.11 -5.48 10.83
N CYS A 34 2.43 -6.49 11.63
CA CYS A 34 2.83 -6.35 13.03
C CYS A 34 4.28 -5.85 13.12
N GLU A 35 4.51 -4.65 12.59
CA GLU A 35 5.81 -4.02 12.44
C GLU A 35 5.67 -2.50 12.60
N SER A 36 6.42 -1.91 13.53
CA SER A 36 6.38 -0.47 13.78
C SER A 36 6.84 0.39 12.59
N GLY A 37 7.65 -0.17 11.70
CA GLY A 37 8.09 0.45 10.45
C GLY A 37 7.09 0.35 9.30
N ASP A 38 5.93 -0.29 9.46
CA ASP A 38 4.91 -0.37 8.39
C ASP A 38 4.10 0.92 8.28
N ILE A 39 4.83 2.02 8.05
CA ILE A 39 4.32 3.39 7.98
C ILE A 39 4.35 3.84 6.52
N LEU A 40 3.23 4.35 6.02
CA LEU A 40 3.10 4.88 4.65
C LEU A 40 3.21 6.41 4.61
N THR A 41 3.13 7.07 5.76
CA THR A 41 3.21 8.52 5.90
C THR A 41 4.30 8.94 6.90
N PRO A 42 5.58 8.65 6.63
CA PRO A 42 6.67 9.22 7.41
C PRO A 42 6.79 10.72 7.13
N ALA A 43 7.47 11.44 7.99
CA ALA A 43 7.89 12.81 7.70
C ALA A 43 8.93 12.82 6.56
N ALA A 44 8.96 13.91 5.80
CA ALA A 44 9.90 14.03 4.70
C ALA A 44 11.36 14.03 5.21
N GLY A 45 12.15 13.09 4.73
CA GLY A 45 13.56 12.93 5.13
C GLY A 45 13.79 12.29 6.50
N ASP A 46 12.73 11.92 7.21
CA ASP A 46 12.82 11.23 8.50
C ASP A 46 11.83 10.05 8.54
N PRO A 47 12.29 8.83 8.25
CA PRO A 47 11.41 7.65 8.21
C PRO A 47 10.88 7.22 9.58
N GLU A 48 11.46 7.67 10.68
CA GLU A 48 11.02 7.32 12.03
C GLU A 48 9.94 8.28 12.57
N LEU A 49 9.83 9.47 11.99
CA LEU A 49 8.85 10.47 12.40
C LEU A 49 7.56 10.35 11.58
N LEU A 50 6.43 10.29 12.27
CA LEU A 50 5.11 10.26 11.64
C LEU A 50 4.70 11.66 11.14
N ALA A 51 4.07 11.70 9.97
CA ALA A 51 3.41 12.89 9.45
C ALA A 51 1.99 12.55 9.02
N THR A 52 1.08 13.50 9.20
CA THR A 52 -0.30 13.30 8.78
C THR A 52 -0.52 13.65 7.32
N ARG A 53 -1.62 13.15 6.76
CA ARG A 53 -2.19 13.56 5.47
C ARG A 53 -3.64 13.96 5.68
N VAL A 54 -4.02 15.09 5.14
CA VAL A 54 -5.42 15.54 5.12
C VAL A 54 -6.14 14.77 4.03
N LEU A 55 -7.07 13.92 4.41
CA LEU A 55 -7.87 13.10 3.50
C LEU A 55 -9.36 13.25 3.81
N PRO A 56 -10.26 12.96 2.85
CA PRO A 56 -11.68 12.85 3.14
C PRO A 56 -11.92 11.86 4.29
N LEU A 57 -13.00 12.07 5.05
CA LEU A 57 -13.38 11.17 6.14
C LEU A 57 -13.46 9.73 5.63
N ALA A 58 -12.57 8.88 6.15
CA ALA A 58 -12.47 7.47 5.76
C ALA A 58 -13.47 6.61 6.52
N GLU A 59 -14.00 5.61 5.84
CA GLU A 59 -14.87 4.57 6.41
C GLU A 59 -14.28 3.19 6.15
N ILE A 60 -14.65 2.23 6.97
CA ILE A 60 -14.26 0.83 6.75
C ILE A 60 -14.83 0.35 5.41
N GLY A 61 -13.95 -0.16 4.54
CA GLY A 61 -14.30 -0.59 3.19
C GLY A 61 -13.86 0.38 2.09
N ASP A 62 -13.43 1.59 2.43
CA ASP A 62 -12.80 2.50 1.48
C ASP A 62 -11.44 1.95 1.03
N TYR A 63 -11.06 2.29 -0.21
CA TYR A 63 -9.74 1.92 -0.73
C TYR A 63 -8.77 3.08 -0.57
N CYS A 64 -7.62 2.81 0.02
CA CYS A 64 -6.50 3.72 0.05
C CYS A 64 -5.65 3.50 -1.22
N VAL A 65 -5.52 4.52 -2.03
CA VAL A 65 -4.72 4.51 -3.26
C VAL A 65 -3.41 5.22 -2.99
N ILE A 66 -2.30 4.54 -3.26
CA ILE A 66 -0.95 5.07 -3.09
C ILE A 66 -0.32 5.18 -4.46
N ASP A 67 -0.05 6.40 -4.91
CA ASP A 67 0.50 6.68 -6.21
C ASP A 67 2.04 6.69 -6.23
N GLY A 68 2.62 6.72 -7.43
CA GLY A 68 4.07 6.77 -7.61
C GLY A 68 4.78 5.49 -7.18
N THR A 69 4.10 4.33 -7.25
CA THR A 69 4.58 3.04 -6.75
C THR A 69 5.03 2.07 -7.84
N GLY A 70 5.42 2.55 -9.02
CA GLY A 70 5.87 1.71 -10.12
C GLY A 70 7.19 1.00 -9.81
N ALA A 71 8.28 1.74 -9.75
CA ALA A 71 9.59 1.18 -9.45
C ALA A 71 9.78 0.95 -7.93
N TYR A 72 10.50 -0.12 -7.58
CA TYR A 72 10.89 -0.45 -6.20
C TYR A 72 9.73 -0.58 -5.21
N ALA A 73 8.51 -0.78 -5.68
CA ALA A 73 7.34 -1.02 -4.84
C ALA A 73 7.07 -2.52 -4.71
N SER A 74 6.47 -3.14 -5.72
CA SER A 74 6.16 -4.57 -5.70
C SER A 74 7.40 -5.46 -5.53
N ALA A 75 8.54 -5.09 -6.15
CA ALA A 75 9.78 -5.85 -6.07
C ALA A 75 10.44 -5.83 -4.70
N MET A 76 10.26 -4.75 -3.92
CA MET A 76 10.84 -4.58 -2.58
C MET A 76 9.86 -4.91 -1.45
N THR A 77 8.61 -5.23 -1.75
CA THR A 77 7.63 -5.56 -0.72
C THR A 77 8.07 -6.80 0.07
N PRO A 78 8.05 -6.76 1.42
CA PRO A 78 8.32 -7.94 2.22
C PRO A 78 7.25 -8.99 1.94
N LYS A 79 7.67 -10.05 1.26
CA LYS A 79 6.78 -11.14 0.92
C LYS A 79 6.58 -12.03 2.13
N HIS A 80 5.33 -12.48 2.32
CA HIS A 80 4.94 -13.42 3.37
C HIS A 80 5.16 -12.92 4.81
N TYR A 81 5.42 -11.63 5.00
CA TYR A 81 5.46 -11.05 6.35
C TYR A 81 4.08 -11.22 7.01
N ASN A 82 4.05 -11.74 8.24
CA ASN A 82 2.82 -12.18 8.93
C ASN A 82 1.96 -13.16 8.12
N SER A 83 2.56 -13.96 7.24
CA SER A 83 1.88 -14.93 6.36
C SER A 83 0.87 -14.31 5.39
N TYR A 84 1.03 -13.04 5.03
CA TYR A 84 0.21 -12.43 3.99
C TYR A 84 0.65 -12.87 2.59
N PRO A 85 -0.29 -13.38 1.76
CA PRO A 85 -0.01 -13.73 0.38
C PRO A 85 0.35 -12.50 -0.47
N GLU A 86 1.13 -12.71 -1.53
CA GLU A 86 1.43 -11.65 -2.49
C GLU A 86 0.16 -11.13 -3.17
N ALA A 87 0.08 -9.81 -3.31
CA ALA A 87 -1.03 -9.15 -4.00
C ALA A 87 -1.05 -9.47 -5.50
N ALA A 88 -2.23 -9.39 -6.09
CA ALA A 88 -2.37 -9.40 -7.54
C ALA A 88 -1.73 -8.15 -8.16
N GLU A 89 -1.33 -8.26 -9.42
CA GLU A 89 -0.79 -7.14 -10.19
C GLU A 89 -1.51 -7.02 -11.54
N VAL A 90 -1.88 -5.80 -11.88
CA VAL A 90 -2.63 -5.46 -13.09
C VAL A 90 -1.85 -4.40 -13.84
N ILE A 91 -1.77 -4.54 -15.16
CA ILE A 91 -1.28 -3.51 -16.05
C ILE A 91 -2.46 -2.90 -16.83
N LEU A 92 -2.41 -1.62 -17.09
CA LEU A 92 -3.31 -0.99 -18.06
C LEU A 92 -2.62 -1.03 -19.44
N ASP A 93 -3.33 -1.53 -20.43
CA ASP A 93 -2.84 -1.51 -21.80
C ASP A 93 -2.95 -0.10 -22.42
N LEU A 94 -2.57 0.03 -23.68
CA LEU A 94 -2.61 1.31 -24.41
C LEU A 94 -4.03 1.91 -24.53
N ASN A 95 -5.07 1.09 -24.34
CA ASN A 95 -6.46 1.51 -24.36
C ASN A 95 -7.04 1.71 -22.94
N ASN A 96 -6.17 1.70 -21.91
CA ASN A 96 -6.53 1.71 -20.50
C ASN A 96 -7.38 0.50 -20.06
N ALA A 97 -7.36 -0.60 -20.81
CA ALA A 97 -8.02 -1.82 -20.40
C ALA A 97 -7.16 -2.58 -19.36
N PRO A 98 -7.72 -2.99 -18.22
CA PRO A 98 -6.97 -3.69 -17.19
C PRO A 98 -6.67 -5.13 -17.63
N LYS A 99 -5.40 -5.53 -17.50
CA LYS A 99 -4.93 -6.88 -17.76
C LYS A 99 -4.22 -7.44 -16.54
N LEU A 100 -4.68 -8.57 -16.04
CA LEU A 100 -4.02 -9.28 -14.94
C LEU A 100 -2.69 -9.84 -15.42
N ILE A 101 -1.58 -9.42 -14.81
CA ILE A 101 -0.23 -9.92 -15.12
C ILE A 101 0.33 -10.82 -14.03
N ARG A 102 -0.17 -10.68 -12.80
CA ARG A 102 0.09 -11.60 -11.70
C ARG A 102 -1.19 -11.81 -10.90
N ARG A 103 -1.63 -13.06 -10.76
CA ARG A 103 -2.76 -13.38 -9.87
C ARG A 103 -2.36 -13.20 -8.41
N ARG A 104 -3.32 -12.99 -7.54
CA ARG A 104 -3.08 -13.05 -6.10
C ARG A 104 -2.58 -14.46 -5.73
N GLN A 105 -1.54 -14.50 -4.91
CA GLN A 105 -1.03 -15.75 -4.35
C GLN A 105 -2.10 -16.39 -3.46
N LYS A 106 -2.22 -17.70 -3.53
CA LYS A 106 -3.04 -18.47 -2.58
C LYS A 106 -2.26 -18.70 -1.28
N LEU A 107 -2.98 -18.86 -0.20
CA LEU A 107 -2.36 -19.04 1.11
C LEU A 107 -1.47 -20.29 1.15
N GLU A 108 -1.92 -21.39 0.53
CA GLU A 108 -1.20 -22.66 0.47
C GLU A 108 0.15 -22.57 -0.27
N GLU A 109 0.30 -21.59 -1.12
CA GLU A 109 1.54 -21.38 -1.90
C GLU A 109 2.67 -20.76 -1.06
N ILE A 110 2.38 -20.24 0.13
CA ILE A 110 3.40 -19.68 1.04
C ILE A 110 4.33 -20.76 1.54
N TRP A 111 3.81 -21.95 1.80
CA TRP A 111 4.59 -23.10 2.31
C TRP A 111 4.77 -24.24 1.28
N ALA A 112 4.61 -23.94 0.00
CA ALA A 112 4.70 -24.96 -1.06
C ALA A 112 6.07 -25.63 -1.18
N ASN A 113 7.12 -25.03 -0.61
CA ASN A 113 8.48 -25.55 -0.63
C ASN A 113 8.87 -26.26 0.69
N GLU A 114 7.97 -26.35 1.65
CA GLU A 114 8.26 -27.05 2.91
C GLU A 114 8.10 -28.56 2.72
N VAL A 115 8.96 -29.34 3.40
CA VAL A 115 9.06 -30.80 3.33
C VAL A 115 8.90 -31.43 4.70
#